data_b3dc8dde38a99fe77b48fb7d327a1a28
#
_entry.id   b3dc8dde38a99fe77b48fb7d327a1a28
#
_cell.length_a   1.000
_cell.length_b   1.000
_cell.length_c   1.000
_cell.angle_alpha   90.00
_cell.angle_beta   90.00
_cell.angle_gamma   90.00
#
_symmetry.space_group_name_H-M   'P 1'
#
loop_
_entity.id
_entity.type
_entity.pdbx_description
1 polymer ?
#
loop_
_entity_poly.entity_id
_entity_poly.type
_entity_poly.pdbx_seq_one_letter_code
_entity_poly.pdbx_strand_id
1 'polypeptide(L)'
;MSSTQTQVLSHVGPIDWIDLAQRWVSNEERSVFIMVTALRGSAPRECGTWMLVSQSRIAGTLGGGELERMASEAAHAMLSGDGQWQRTPLRCVLGPDLGQCCGGAIELLLEPIDANASPWLCLAAKALSSPATQTLGFAIDRPDLTPYLVTDAHAPNDSIHLQSLRDPRLQLFLFGAGHVGRAVCGIAAELPVCITAVDSRKEWLARLPTATNVHHQWEKTPESIITTIPTGAAALVMTFSHDLDYRLCLRLLARQDLAFIGLIGSHSKANSFRRRLKADGVTETVSERLVSPIGRDGPPGKEPGVIALAALSEVMSLLHKPVLESAQVSRVA
;
A
#
# COMPACT_ATOMS: atom_id res chain seq x y z
N MET A 1 -11.57 38.37 4.60
CA MET A 1 -11.84 37.02 4.12
C MET A 1 -10.69 36.13 4.57
N SER A 2 -10.90 35.30 5.58
CA SER A 2 -9.86 34.41 6.11
C SER A 2 -9.65 33.30 5.08
N SER A 3 -8.45 33.21 4.50
CA SER A 3 -8.05 32.11 3.67
C SER A 3 -7.98 30.86 4.55
N THR A 4 -9.00 30.04 4.52
CA THR A 4 -8.97 28.71 5.15
C THR A 4 -7.87 27.91 4.44
N GLN A 5 -6.75 27.70 5.12
CA GLN A 5 -5.67 26.88 4.58
C GLN A 5 -6.19 25.45 4.40
N THR A 6 -6.20 24.96 3.15
CA THR A 6 -6.58 23.59 2.84
C THR A 6 -5.58 22.62 3.52
N GLN A 7 -6.07 21.76 4.38
CA GLN A 7 -5.25 20.74 5.04
C GLN A 7 -4.94 19.61 4.04
N VAL A 8 -3.67 19.35 3.79
CA VAL A 8 -3.22 18.27 2.91
C VAL A 8 -2.75 17.08 3.74
N LEU A 9 -3.35 15.91 3.50
CA LEU A 9 -2.95 14.62 4.06
C LEU A 9 -2.14 13.85 3.00
N SER A 10 -0.82 13.91 3.08
CA SER A 10 0.10 13.36 2.08
C SER A 10 0.45 11.89 2.27
N HIS A 11 0.35 11.36 3.49
CA HIS A 11 0.74 9.98 3.81
C HIS A 11 -0.48 9.06 3.87
N VAL A 12 -0.98 8.69 2.70
CA VAL A 12 -2.15 7.82 2.56
C VAL A 12 -1.83 6.66 1.61
N GLY A 13 -2.27 5.47 1.99
CA GLY A 13 -2.07 4.26 1.19
C GLY A 13 -3.08 4.11 0.05
N PRO A 14 -2.86 3.14 -0.85
CA PRO A 14 -3.68 2.96 -2.05
C PRO A 14 -5.18 2.77 -1.81
N ILE A 15 -5.55 2.24 -0.66
CA ILE A 15 -6.95 1.94 -0.29
C ILE A 15 -7.46 2.75 0.89
N ASP A 16 -6.65 3.62 1.49
CA ASP A 16 -6.99 4.39 2.70
C ASP A 16 -8.14 5.39 2.44
N TRP A 17 -8.44 5.68 1.16
CA TRP A 17 -9.56 6.54 0.78
C TRP A 17 -10.92 6.05 1.31
N ILE A 18 -11.11 4.72 1.44
CA ILE A 18 -12.39 4.16 1.93
C ILE A 18 -12.63 4.58 3.38
N ASP A 19 -11.63 4.39 4.24
CA ASP A 19 -11.72 4.76 5.65
C ASP A 19 -11.79 6.29 5.84
N LEU A 20 -11.02 7.04 5.03
CA LEU A 20 -11.08 8.50 5.01
C LEU A 20 -12.46 9.01 4.60
N ALA A 21 -13.02 8.47 3.50
CA ALA A 21 -14.34 8.84 3.01
C ALA A 21 -15.42 8.53 4.07
N GLN A 22 -15.37 7.37 4.71
CA GLN A 22 -16.29 7.02 5.79
C GLN A 22 -16.23 8.00 6.96
N ARG A 23 -15.00 8.37 7.40
CA ARG A 23 -14.80 9.35 8.47
C ARG A 23 -15.31 10.74 8.09
N TRP A 24 -15.10 11.17 6.84
CA TRP A 24 -15.58 12.48 6.39
C TRP A 24 -17.11 12.50 6.31
N VAL A 25 -17.72 11.45 5.75
CA VAL A 25 -19.19 11.30 5.76
C VAL A 25 -19.77 11.26 7.17
N SER A 26 -19.12 10.56 8.12
CA SER A 26 -19.56 10.53 9.52
C SER A 26 -19.49 11.90 10.22
N ASN A 27 -18.65 12.80 9.71
CA ASN A 27 -18.55 14.18 10.14
C ASN A 27 -19.41 15.15 9.32
N GLU A 28 -20.37 14.62 8.56
CA GLU A 28 -21.26 15.38 7.66
C GLU A 28 -20.52 16.17 6.58
N GLU A 29 -19.28 15.79 6.25
CA GLU A 29 -18.45 16.45 5.27
C GLU A 29 -18.63 15.83 3.89
N ARG A 30 -19.08 16.63 2.92
CA ARG A 30 -19.14 16.25 1.50
C ARG A 30 -17.74 16.23 0.91
N SER A 31 -17.49 15.27 0.04
CA SER A 31 -16.21 15.17 -0.67
C SER A 31 -16.40 14.61 -2.07
N VAL A 32 -15.37 14.74 -2.89
CA VAL A 32 -15.29 14.13 -4.21
C VAL A 32 -14.09 13.19 -4.22
N PHE A 33 -14.35 11.92 -4.50
CA PHE A 33 -13.32 10.92 -4.74
C PHE A 33 -12.91 10.96 -6.20
N ILE A 34 -11.64 11.19 -6.47
CA ILE A 34 -11.07 11.30 -7.81
C ILE A 34 -10.10 10.14 -7.99
N MET A 35 -10.24 9.37 -9.07
CA MET A 35 -9.32 8.28 -9.37
C MET A 35 -8.90 8.28 -10.84
N VAL A 36 -7.69 7.79 -11.10
CA VAL A 36 -7.18 7.53 -12.44
C VAL A 36 -7.79 6.21 -12.95
N THR A 37 -8.59 6.29 -14.02
CA THR A 37 -9.29 5.13 -14.59
C THR A 37 -8.61 4.56 -15.82
N ALA A 38 -7.96 5.42 -16.62
CA ALA A 38 -7.22 4.98 -17.81
C ALA A 38 -6.04 5.90 -18.12
N LEU A 39 -5.04 5.33 -18.78
CA LEU A 39 -3.82 6.02 -19.20
C LEU A 39 -3.54 5.72 -20.67
N ARG A 40 -3.09 6.72 -21.42
CA ARG A 40 -2.60 6.58 -22.79
C ARG A 40 -1.25 7.30 -22.92
N GLY A 41 -0.22 6.61 -23.36
CA GLY A 41 1.14 7.14 -23.44
C GLY A 41 1.81 7.21 -22.06
N SER A 42 2.85 8.06 -21.95
CA SER A 42 3.57 8.26 -20.69
C SER A 42 2.76 9.12 -19.73
N ALA A 43 2.57 8.63 -18.52
CA ALA A 43 1.82 9.31 -17.46
C ALA A 43 2.58 9.30 -16.14
N PRO A 44 2.40 10.31 -15.27
CA PRO A 44 3.13 10.41 -14.00
C PRO A 44 2.67 9.42 -12.93
N ARG A 45 1.50 8.80 -13.11
CA ARG A 45 0.86 7.91 -12.14
C ARG A 45 0.18 6.73 -12.84
N GLU A 46 -0.10 5.68 -12.06
CA GLU A 46 -0.76 4.46 -12.50
C GLU A 46 -2.28 4.52 -12.31
N CYS A 47 -3.03 3.66 -13.04
CA CYS A 47 -4.45 3.46 -12.80
C CYS A 47 -4.70 3.06 -11.35
N GLY A 48 -5.81 3.55 -10.77
CA GLY A 48 -6.14 3.35 -9.36
C GLY A 48 -5.49 4.37 -8.41
N THR A 49 -4.60 5.26 -8.91
CA THR A 49 -4.14 6.41 -8.12
C THR A 49 -5.31 7.32 -7.83
N TRP A 50 -5.39 7.85 -6.62
CA TRP A 50 -6.55 8.57 -6.16
C TRP A 50 -6.24 9.83 -5.36
N MET A 51 -7.24 10.68 -5.27
CA MET A 51 -7.29 11.86 -4.42
C MET A 51 -8.72 12.03 -3.89
N LEU A 52 -8.85 12.45 -2.64
CA LEU A 52 -10.14 12.80 -2.02
C LEU A 52 -10.13 14.28 -1.68
N VAL A 53 -11.11 15.02 -2.15
CA VAL A 53 -11.21 16.47 -1.99
C VAL A 53 -12.49 16.84 -1.27
N SER A 54 -12.39 17.61 -0.19
CA SER A 54 -13.52 18.29 0.45
C SER A 54 -13.36 19.80 0.35
N GLN A 55 -14.28 20.56 0.93
CA GLN A 55 -14.20 22.03 0.94
C GLN A 55 -12.93 22.55 1.65
N SER A 56 -12.39 21.81 2.61
CA SER A 56 -11.31 22.27 3.49
C SER A 56 -10.09 21.35 3.52
N ARG A 57 -10.18 20.13 2.95
CA ARG A 57 -9.14 19.10 3.04
C ARG A 57 -8.92 18.40 1.72
N ILE A 58 -7.68 17.99 1.50
CA ILE A 58 -7.27 17.12 0.40
C ILE A 58 -6.50 15.94 0.99
N ALA A 59 -6.78 14.73 0.54
CA ALA A 59 -6.04 13.52 0.86
C ALA A 59 -5.66 12.77 -0.43
N GLY A 60 -4.47 12.15 -0.46
CA GLY A 60 -3.94 11.52 -1.65
C GLY A 60 -3.35 12.50 -2.65
N THR A 61 -2.93 12.02 -3.81
CA THR A 61 -2.30 12.84 -4.87
C THR A 61 -2.39 12.14 -6.23
N LEU A 62 -2.60 12.93 -7.27
CA LEU A 62 -2.56 12.47 -8.66
C LEU A 62 -1.19 12.69 -9.33
N GLY A 63 -0.15 13.04 -8.54
CA GLY A 63 1.20 13.29 -9.01
C GLY A 63 1.61 14.76 -9.03
N GLY A 64 0.76 15.63 -8.50
CA GLY A 64 1.03 17.07 -8.40
C GLY A 64 0.84 17.84 -9.70
N GLY A 65 1.23 19.12 -9.64
CA GLY A 65 1.21 20.01 -10.80
C GLY A 65 -0.18 20.34 -11.34
N GLU A 66 -0.25 20.60 -12.63
CA GLU A 66 -1.44 21.08 -13.30
C GLU A 66 -2.60 20.08 -13.31
N LEU A 67 -2.29 18.77 -13.43
CA LEU A 67 -3.31 17.71 -13.38
C LEU A 67 -4.08 17.74 -12.06
N GLU A 68 -3.37 17.84 -10.95
CA GLU A 68 -3.95 17.85 -9.60
C GLU A 68 -4.74 19.15 -9.37
N ARG A 69 -4.25 20.29 -9.88
CA ARG A 69 -4.94 21.56 -9.84
C ARG A 69 -6.29 21.51 -10.59
N MET A 70 -6.29 21.00 -11.82
CA MET A 70 -7.50 20.85 -12.63
C MET A 70 -8.52 19.90 -11.98
N ALA A 71 -8.05 18.77 -11.47
CA ALA A 71 -8.91 17.80 -10.78
C ALA A 71 -9.51 18.40 -9.50
N SER A 72 -8.72 19.16 -8.74
CA SER A 72 -9.19 19.86 -7.53
C SER A 72 -10.22 20.94 -7.86
N GLU A 73 -10.00 21.72 -8.91
CA GLU A 73 -10.95 22.75 -9.37
C GLU A 73 -12.29 22.13 -9.79
N ALA A 74 -12.25 21.01 -10.55
CA ALA A 74 -13.46 20.29 -10.94
C ALA A 74 -14.22 19.77 -9.70
N ALA A 75 -13.49 19.23 -8.71
CA ALA A 75 -14.08 18.78 -7.46
C ALA A 75 -14.70 19.93 -6.65
N HIS A 76 -14.01 21.06 -6.53
CA HIS A 76 -14.54 22.23 -5.85
C HIS A 76 -15.78 22.82 -6.55
N ALA A 77 -15.83 22.80 -7.89
CA ALA A 77 -17.03 23.21 -8.63
C ALA A 77 -18.24 22.31 -8.27
N MET A 78 -18.03 20.98 -8.17
CA MET A 78 -19.08 20.05 -7.71
C MET A 78 -19.51 20.35 -6.27
N LEU A 79 -18.56 20.61 -5.38
CA LEU A 79 -18.83 20.91 -3.96
C LEU A 79 -19.56 22.23 -3.75
N SER A 80 -19.28 23.24 -4.57
CA SER A 80 -19.89 24.57 -4.52
C SER A 80 -21.29 24.63 -5.13
N GLY A 81 -21.70 23.59 -5.86
CA GLY A 81 -22.97 23.54 -6.56
C GLY A 81 -22.95 24.18 -7.96
N ASP A 82 -21.78 24.60 -8.44
CA ASP A 82 -21.59 25.11 -9.79
C ASP A 82 -21.51 23.98 -10.84
N GLY A 83 -21.32 22.72 -10.36
CA GLY A 83 -21.32 21.48 -11.14
C GLY A 83 -22.43 20.53 -10.73
N GLN A 84 -22.67 19.51 -11.56
CA GLN A 84 -23.64 18.46 -11.23
C GLN A 84 -23.07 17.56 -10.12
N TRP A 85 -23.86 17.28 -9.06
CA TRP A 85 -23.51 16.38 -7.98
C TRP A 85 -23.79 14.92 -8.40
N GLN A 86 -23.01 14.44 -9.37
CA GLN A 86 -23.09 13.09 -9.91
C GLN A 86 -21.73 12.63 -10.41
N ARG A 87 -21.55 11.33 -10.57
CA ARG A 87 -20.34 10.75 -11.16
C ARG A 87 -20.03 11.38 -12.50
N THR A 88 -18.79 11.86 -12.66
CA THR A 88 -18.38 12.60 -13.86
C THR A 88 -17.01 12.12 -14.33
N PRO A 89 -16.88 11.62 -15.56
CA PRO A 89 -15.59 11.37 -16.17
C PRO A 89 -14.93 12.69 -16.58
N LEU A 90 -13.62 12.80 -16.38
CA LEU A 90 -12.80 13.94 -16.79
C LEU A 90 -11.59 13.45 -17.57
N ARG A 91 -11.46 13.88 -18.82
CA ARG A 91 -10.31 13.54 -19.66
C ARG A 91 -9.33 14.71 -19.67
N CYS A 92 -8.06 14.41 -19.32
CA CYS A 92 -6.96 15.35 -19.32
C CYS A 92 -5.92 14.92 -20.36
N VAL A 93 -5.57 15.80 -21.31
CA VAL A 93 -4.49 15.56 -22.27
C VAL A 93 -3.22 16.17 -21.70
N LEU A 94 -2.21 15.32 -21.45
CA LEU A 94 -0.90 15.75 -20.96
C LEU A 94 -0.11 16.30 -22.15
N GLY A 95 0.14 17.59 -22.18
CA GLY A 95 0.84 18.24 -23.28
C GLY A 95 1.42 19.59 -22.88
N PRO A 96 1.94 20.36 -23.84
CA PRO A 96 2.49 21.70 -23.58
C PRO A 96 1.55 22.62 -22.83
N ASP A 97 0.24 22.49 -23.06
CA ASP A 97 -0.80 23.28 -22.40
C ASP A 97 -0.89 23.04 -20.88
N LEU A 98 -0.41 21.88 -20.41
CA LEU A 98 -0.32 21.53 -19.00
C LEU A 98 1.13 21.63 -18.45
N GLY A 99 2.05 22.21 -19.22
CA GLY A 99 3.46 22.35 -18.83
C GLY A 99 4.18 21.01 -18.60
N GLN A 100 3.66 19.92 -19.18
CA GLN A 100 4.24 18.59 -19.03
C GLN A 100 4.88 18.10 -20.33
N CYS A 101 6.07 17.50 -20.20
CA CYS A 101 6.79 16.91 -21.33
C CYS A 101 6.19 15.56 -21.80
N CYS A 102 5.21 15.03 -21.06
CA CYS A 102 4.58 13.75 -21.34
C CYS A 102 3.43 13.95 -22.32
N GLY A 103 3.53 13.42 -23.54
CA GLY A 103 2.48 13.50 -24.59
C GLY A 103 1.34 12.49 -24.38
N GLY A 104 0.98 12.12 -23.14
CA GLY A 104 -0.06 11.14 -22.83
C GLY A 104 -1.45 11.77 -22.59
N ALA A 105 -2.42 10.92 -22.29
CA ALA A 105 -3.73 11.33 -21.79
C ALA A 105 -4.10 10.50 -20.54
N ILE A 106 -4.77 11.15 -19.61
CA ILE A 106 -5.27 10.54 -18.36
C ILE A 106 -6.78 10.69 -18.35
N GLU A 107 -7.47 9.61 -18.01
CA GLU A 107 -8.89 9.64 -17.71
C GLU A 107 -9.09 9.55 -16.22
N LEU A 108 -9.82 10.50 -15.66
CA LEU A 108 -10.19 10.57 -14.25
C LEU A 108 -11.68 10.29 -14.11
N LEU A 109 -12.05 9.70 -12.98
CA LEU A 109 -13.44 9.60 -12.56
C LEU A 109 -13.61 10.38 -11.26
N LEU A 110 -14.56 11.29 -11.26
CA LEU A 110 -14.99 12.07 -10.10
C LEU A 110 -16.26 11.46 -9.53
N GLU A 111 -16.19 10.88 -8.34
CA GLU A 111 -17.32 10.28 -7.63
C GLU A 111 -17.71 11.15 -6.44
N PRO A 112 -18.92 11.73 -6.41
CA PRO A 112 -19.40 12.52 -5.29
C PRO A 112 -19.69 11.61 -4.08
N ILE A 113 -19.27 12.06 -2.92
CA ILE A 113 -19.43 11.35 -1.66
C ILE A 113 -20.13 12.26 -0.65
N ASP A 114 -21.31 11.82 -0.22
CA ASP A 114 -22.10 12.42 0.84
C ASP A 114 -22.72 11.33 1.72
N ALA A 115 -23.71 11.64 2.54
CA ALA A 115 -24.39 10.68 3.40
C ALA A 115 -24.95 9.46 2.64
N ASN A 116 -25.37 9.64 1.37
CA ASN A 116 -25.89 8.54 0.54
C ASN A 116 -24.81 7.52 0.13
N ALA A 117 -23.54 7.88 0.25
CA ALA A 117 -22.42 6.97 -0.03
C ALA A 117 -22.15 5.96 1.11
N SER A 118 -22.66 6.20 2.33
CA SER A 118 -22.41 5.35 3.49
C SER A 118 -22.68 3.85 3.25
N PRO A 119 -23.75 3.41 2.60
CA PRO A 119 -24.00 1.98 2.41
C PRO A 119 -22.93 1.28 1.59
N TRP A 120 -22.55 1.85 0.43
CA TRP A 120 -21.55 1.22 -0.42
C TRP A 120 -20.12 1.36 0.14
N LEU A 121 -19.81 2.45 0.85
CA LEU A 121 -18.53 2.60 1.57
C LEU A 121 -18.39 1.55 2.67
N CYS A 122 -19.46 1.25 3.42
CA CYS A 122 -19.47 0.16 4.41
C CYS A 122 -19.26 -1.21 3.76
N LEU A 123 -19.85 -1.46 2.59
CA LEU A 123 -19.64 -2.69 1.83
C LEU A 123 -18.18 -2.79 1.36
N ALA A 124 -17.61 -1.72 0.82
CA ALA A 124 -16.23 -1.68 0.39
C ALA A 124 -15.26 -1.92 1.56
N ALA A 125 -15.48 -1.30 2.72
CA ALA A 125 -14.66 -1.51 3.91
C ALA A 125 -14.72 -2.97 4.42
N LYS A 126 -15.91 -3.60 4.42
CA LYS A 126 -16.05 -5.02 4.77
C LYS A 126 -15.33 -5.92 3.76
N ALA A 127 -15.39 -5.57 2.48
CA ALA A 127 -14.77 -6.34 1.41
C ALA A 127 -13.23 -6.35 1.50
N LEU A 128 -12.60 -5.30 2.05
CA LEU A 128 -11.16 -5.27 2.31
C LEU A 128 -10.70 -6.35 3.31
N SER A 129 -11.58 -6.77 4.21
CA SER A 129 -11.29 -7.83 5.19
C SER A 129 -11.56 -9.24 4.65
N SER A 130 -12.03 -9.36 3.41
CA SER A 130 -12.31 -10.65 2.77
C SER A 130 -10.99 -11.35 2.38
N PRO A 131 -10.86 -12.68 2.59
CA PRO A 131 -9.73 -13.43 2.09
C PRO A 131 -9.66 -13.47 0.56
N ALA A 132 -10.81 -13.36 -0.12
CA ALA A 132 -10.90 -13.25 -1.58
C ALA A 132 -10.86 -11.78 -1.99
N THR A 133 -10.09 -11.48 -3.04
CA THR A 133 -10.08 -10.14 -3.63
C THR A 133 -11.47 -9.79 -4.15
N GLN A 134 -12.02 -8.69 -3.65
CA GLN A 134 -13.28 -8.12 -4.10
C GLN A 134 -13.03 -6.96 -5.04
N THR A 135 -13.99 -6.65 -5.88
CA THR A 135 -13.90 -5.56 -6.84
C THR A 135 -15.12 -4.65 -6.73
N LEU A 136 -14.88 -3.35 -6.69
CA LEU A 136 -15.92 -2.32 -6.72
C LEU A 136 -16.10 -1.84 -8.17
N GLY A 137 -17.33 -1.80 -8.65
CA GLY A 137 -17.69 -1.32 -9.98
C GLY A 137 -18.29 0.08 -9.92
N PHE A 138 -17.84 0.94 -10.84
CA PHE A 138 -18.35 2.29 -11.06
C PHE A 138 -18.89 2.37 -12.50
N ALA A 139 -20.22 2.40 -12.68
CA ALA A 139 -20.82 2.54 -14.01
C ALA A 139 -20.63 3.98 -14.51
N ILE A 140 -19.80 4.16 -15.56
CA ILE A 140 -19.41 5.50 -16.07
C ILE A 140 -20.57 6.16 -16.80
N ASP A 141 -21.33 5.39 -17.58
CA ASP A 141 -22.49 5.81 -18.37
C ASP A 141 -23.79 5.92 -17.55
N ARG A 142 -23.78 5.47 -16.31
CA ARG A 142 -24.92 5.50 -15.38
C ARG A 142 -24.53 6.22 -14.08
N PRO A 143 -24.38 7.54 -14.10
CA PRO A 143 -23.97 8.31 -12.94
C PRO A 143 -24.97 8.26 -11.77
N ASP A 144 -26.21 7.84 -12.04
CA ASP A 144 -27.28 7.60 -11.08
C ASP A 144 -27.09 6.31 -10.26
N LEU A 145 -26.30 5.36 -10.76
CA LEU A 145 -26.05 4.10 -10.04
C LEU A 145 -24.93 4.28 -9.02
N THR A 146 -25.22 3.91 -7.77
CA THR A 146 -24.19 3.86 -6.72
C THR A 146 -23.13 2.81 -7.04
N PRO A 147 -21.86 3.00 -6.60
CA PRO A 147 -20.85 1.95 -6.69
C PRO A 147 -21.32 0.65 -6.03
N TYR A 148 -20.94 -0.50 -6.59
CA TYR A 148 -21.41 -1.82 -6.15
C TYR A 148 -20.29 -2.86 -6.19
N LEU A 149 -20.37 -3.89 -5.35
CA LEU A 149 -19.48 -5.04 -5.45
C LEU A 149 -19.81 -5.86 -6.69
N VAL A 150 -18.79 -6.08 -7.52
CA VAL A 150 -18.93 -6.87 -8.75
C VAL A 150 -19.01 -8.35 -8.39
N THR A 151 -20.00 -9.01 -8.97
CA THR A 151 -20.20 -10.46 -8.89
C THR A 151 -20.14 -11.05 -10.30
N ASP A 152 -20.06 -12.37 -10.43
CA ASP A 152 -20.06 -13.08 -11.73
C ASP A 152 -21.27 -12.73 -12.62
N ALA A 153 -22.35 -12.21 -12.02
CA ALA A 153 -23.53 -11.74 -12.76
C ALA A 153 -23.31 -10.41 -13.50
N HIS A 154 -22.24 -9.69 -13.20
CA HIS A 154 -21.91 -8.41 -13.82
C HIS A 154 -20.73 -8.63 -14.76
N ALA A 155 -20.99 -8.97 -16.03
CA ALA A 155 -19.93 -9.02 -17.02
C ALA A 155 -19.33 -7.60 -17.19
N PRO A 156 -18.00 -7.46 -17.12
CA PRO A 156 -17.36 -6.17 -17.35
C PRO A 156 -17.65 -5.73 -18.78
N ASN A 157 -18.06 -4.48 -18.93
CA ASN A 157 -18.15 -3.78 -20.21
C ASN A 157 -17.31 -2.50 -20.11
N ASP A 158 -17.05 -1.86 -21.25
CA ASP A 158 -16.21 -0.66 -21.31
C ASP A 158 -16.80 0.55 -20.56
N SER A 159 -18.07 0.46 -20.16
CA SER A 159 -18.75 1.50 -19.40
C SER A 159 -18.61 1.34 -17.87
N ILE A 160 -17.86 0.35 -17.39
CA ILE A 160 -17.65 0.12 -15.95
C ILE A 160 -16.16 0.21 -15.63
N HIS A 161 -15.81 1.15 -14.72
CA HIS A 161 -14.49 1.11 -14.09
C HIS A 161 -14.47 0.13 -12.93
N LEU A 162 -13.45 -0.73 -12.90
CA LEU A 162 -13.27 -1.77 -11.89
C LEU A 162 -12.11 -1.42 -10.95
N GLN A 163 -12.44 -1.19 -9.69
CA GLN A 163 -11.46 -0.90 -8.64
C GLN A 163 -11.28 -2.13 -7.73
N SER A 164 -10.07 -2.69 -7.69
CA SER A 164 -9.74 -3.77 -6.77
C SER A 164 -9.77 -3.26 -5.32
N LEU A 165 -10.42 -4.01 -4.44
CA LEU A 165 -10.50 -3.77 -3.00
C LEU A 165 -9.46 -4.62 -2.25
N ARG A 166 -8.28 -4.77 -2.80
CA ARG A 166 -7.15 -5.41 -2.14
C ARG A 166 -6.08 -4.38 -1.87
N ASP A 167 -5.51 -4.41 -0.67
CA ASP A 167 -4.30 -3.62 -0.40
C ASP A 167 -3.14 -4.19 -1.22
N PRO A 168 -2.61 -3.46 -2.22
CA PRO A 168 -1.51 -3.94 -3.04
C PRO A 168 -0.17 -3.84 -2.31
N ARG A 169 -0.13 -3.20 -1.14
CA ARG A 169 1.12 -3.01 -0.38
C ARG A 169 1.69 -4.35 0.08
N LEU A 170 3.00 -4.50 -0.05
CA LEU A 170 3.70 -5.66 0.49
C LEU A 170 3.50 -5.72 2.00
N GLN A 171 3.01 -6.86 2.50
CA GLN A 171 2.90 -7.11 3.93
C GLN A 171 4.28 -7.49 4.48
N LEU A 172 4.82 -6.67 5.39
CA LEU A 172 6.14 -6.83 5.97
C LEU A 172 6.02 -7.05 7.49
N PHE A 173 6.41 -8.22 7.95
CA PHE A 173 6.48 -8.54 9.37
C PHE A 173 7.89 -8.29 9.91
N LEU A 174 8.01 -7.32 10.81
CA LEU A 174 9.25 -6.89 11.40
C LEU A 174 9.36 -7.42 12.83
N PHE A 175 10.24 -8.39 13.07
CA PHE A 175 10.51 -8.91 14.40
C PHE A 175 11.64 -8.13 15.04
N GLY A 176 11.31 -7.27 16.01
CA GLY A 176 12.24 -6.45 16.78
C GLY A 176 12.03 -4.94 16.58
N ALA A 177 11.59 -4.27 17.65
CA ALA A 177 11.35 -2.83 17.71
C ALA A 177 12.55 -2.01 18.23
N GLY A 178 13.78 -2.53 18.09
CA GLY A 178 15.01 -1.85 18.49
C GLY A 178 15.34 -0.62 17.65
N HIS A 179 16.56 -0.09 17.76
CA HIS A 179 16.97 1.11 17.04
C HIS A 179 16.84 0.97 15.53
N VAL A 180 17.26 -0.17 14.95
CA VAL A 180 17.12 -0.44 13.52
C VAL A 180 15.64 -0.65 13.15
N GLY A 181 14.89 -1.41 13.95
CA GLY A 181 13.45 -1.63 13.71
C GLY A 181 12.67 -0.32 13.71
N ARG A 182 12.99 0.61 14.63
CA ARG A 182 12.40 1.95 14.63
C ARG A 182 12.74 2.73 13.37
N ALA A 183 13.98 2.66 12.90
CA ALA A 183 14.40 3.33 11.66
C ALA A 183 13.70 2.71 10.44
N VAL A 184 13.54 1.38 10.40
CA VAL A 184 12.76 0.68 9.36
C VAL A 184 11.33 1.18 9.33
N CYS A 185 10.64 1.23 10.47
CA CYS A 185 9.27 1.75 10.57
C CYS A 185 9.17 3.22 10.12
N GLY A 186 10.18 4.05 10.49
CA GLY A 186 10.19 5.47 10.11
C GLY A 186 10.32 5.69 8.60
N ILE A 187 11.20 4.95 7.93
CA ILE A 187 11.36 5.06 6.48
C ILE A 187 10.15 4.43 5.77
N ALA A 188 9.68 3.28 6.25
CA ALA A 188 8.57 2.57 5.65
C ALA A 188 7.24 3.31 5.73
N ALA A 189 7.08 4.26 6.64
CA ALA A 189 5.92 5.15 6.69
C ALA A 189 5.68 5.89 5.36
N GLU A 190 6.74 6.11 4.58
CA GLU A 190 6.72 6.80 3.28
C GLU A 190 6.70 5.83 2.08
N LEU A 191 6.69 4.51 2.32
CA LEU A 191 6.82 3.50 1.28
C LEU A 191 5.52 2.71 1.08
N PRO A 192 5.29 2.12 -0.11
CA PRO A 192 4.12 1.29 -0.39
C PRO A 192 4.25 -0.11 0.24
N VAL A 193 4.48 -0.16 1.54
CA VAL A 193 4.52 -1.38 2.37
C VAL A 193 3.60 -1.22 3.56
N CYS A 194 3.07 -2.32 4.07
CA CYS A 194 2.31 -2.36 5.31
C CYS A 194 3.12 -3.15 6.32
N ILE A 195 3.62 -2.49 7.38
CA ILE A 195 4.48 -3.12 8.39
C ILE A 195 3.67 -3.53 9.60
N THR A 196 3.86 -4.78 10.04
CA THR A 196 3.50 -5.23 11.38
C THR A 196 4.78 -5.43 12.19
N ALA A 197 5.07 -4.50 13.09
CA ALA A 197 6.22 -4.57 13.99
C ALA A 197 5.90 -5.37 15.24
N VAL A 198 6.60 -6.48 15.46
CA VAL A 198 6.38 -7.45 16.53
C VAL A 198 7.52 -7.39 17.53
N ASP A 199 7.23 -7.17 18.81
CA ASP A 199 8.23 -7.24 19.90
C ASP A 199 7.55 -7.70 21.20
N SER A 200 8.30 -8.37 22.05
CA SER A 200 7.84 -8.79 23.38
C SER A 200 7.93 -7.66 24.43
N ARG A 201 8.58 -6.57 24.12
CA ARG A 201 8.80 -5.42 24.98
C ARG A 201 7.91 -4.26 24.57
N LYS A 202 6.84 -4.01 25.35
CA LYS A 202 5.85 -2.96 25.05
C LYS A 202 6.46 -1.56 24.95
N GLU A 203 7.45 -1.28 25.80
CA GLU A 203 8.12 0.02 25.87
C GLU A 203 8.94 0.34 24.61
N TRP A 204 9.37 -0.67 23.85
CA TRP A 204 10.03 -0.47 22.56
C TRP A 204 9.04 -0.24 21.43
N LEU A 205 7.94 -0.97 21.43
CA LEU A 205 6.84 -0.73 20.48
C LEU A 205 6.26 0.68 20.61
N ALA A 206 6.12 1.19 21.83
CA ALA A 206 5.63 2.54 22.08
C ALA A 206 6.54 3.67 21.54
N ARG A 207 7.78 3.35 21.16
CA ARG A 207 8.73 4.30 20.56
C ARG A 207 8.73 4.29 19.03
N LEU A 208 7.98 3.39 18.41
CA LEU A 208 7.85 3.33 16.96
C LEU A 208 7.02 4.52 16.45
N PRO A 209 7.26 4.99 15.23
CA PRO A 209 6.44 6.03 14.63
C PRO A 209 5.00 5.55 14.43
N THR A 210 4.06 6.47 14.55
CA THR A 210 2.66 6.23 14.24
C THR A 210 2.39 6.65 12.79
N ALA A 211 2.01 5.70 11.95
CA ALA A 211 1.62 5.91 10.57
C ALA A 211 0.51 4.92 10.19
N THR A 212 -0.27 5.23 9.16
CA THR A 212 -1.41 4.39 8.73
C THR A 212 -1.01 3.00 8.29
N ASN A 213 0.23 2.85 7.80
CA ASN A 213 0.80 1.60 7.31
C ASN A 213 1.79 0.94 8.29
N VAL A 214 1.88 1.43 9.55
CA VAL A 214 2.76 0.87 10.59
C VAL A 214 1.92 0.41 11.77
N HIS A 215 1.81 -0.90 11.92
CA HIS A 215 1.04 -1.55 12.98
C HIS A 215 1.97 -2.08 14.06
N HIS A 216 1.60 -1.88 15.33
CA HIS A 216 2.35 -2.34 16.49
C HIS A 216 1.68 -3.58 17.09
N GLN A 217 2.40 -4.68 17.11
CA GLN A 217 1.93 -5.97 17.64
C GLN A 217 2.79 -6.40 18.83
N TRP A 218 2.20 -6.34 20.02
CA TRP A 218 2.85 -6.90 21.20
C TRP A 218 2.59 -8.39 21.29
N GLU A 219 3.68 -9.18 21.38
CA GLU A 219 3.61 -10.61 21.58
C GLU A 219 4.61 -11.08 22.61
N LYS A 220 4.14 -11.73 23.67
CA LYS A 220 5.02 -12.31 24.69
C LYS A 220 5.99 -13.34 24.08
N THR A 221 5.47 -14.09 23.10
CA THR A 221 6.22 -15.09 22.33
C THR A 221 6.08 -14.74 20.85
N PRO A 222 7.00 -13.92 20.29
CA PRO A 222 6.90 -13.42 18.90
C PRO A 222 6.73 -14.50 17.83
N GLU A 223 7.19 -15.73 18.12
CA GLU A 223 7.04 -16.87 17.21
C GLU A 223 5.58 -17.30 17.00
N SER A 224 4.65 -16.92 17.90
CA SER A 224 3.24 -17.32 17.81
C SER A 224 2.55 -16.69 16.60
N ILE A 225 2.97 -15.50 16.17
CA ILE A 225 2.35 -14.79 15.05
C ILE A 225 2.69 -15.37 13.67
N ILE A 226 3.73 -16.25 13.59
CA ILE A 226 4.21 -16.75 12.30
C ILE A 226 3.11 -17.49 11.52
N THR A 227 2.18 -18.14 12.20
CA THR A 227 1.05 -18.84 11.57
C THR A 227 0.01 -17.91 10.98
N THR A 228 -0.06 -16.65 11.41
CA THR A 228 -1.01 -15.66 10.95
C THR A 228 -0.44 -14.77 9.83
N ILE A 229 0.85 -14.88 9.53
CA ILE A 229 1.48 -14.13 8.44
C ILE A 229 0.83 -14.52 7.11
N PRO A 230 0.36 -13.57 6.30
CA PRO A 230 -0.25 -13.88 5.00
C PRO A 230 0.73 -14.51 4.02
N THR A 231 0.22 -15.33 3.11
CA THR A 231 0.96 -15.82 1.95
C THR A 231 1.50 -14.65 1.12
N GLY A 232 2.74 -14.75 0.65
CA GLY A 232 3.40 -13.70 -0.12
C GLY A 232 3.96 -12.56 0.72
N ALA A 233 3.83 -12.60 2.04
CA ALA A 233 4.42 -11.58 2.92
C ALA A 233 5.95 -11.73 2.99
N ALA A 234 6.61 -10.63 3.39
CA ALA A 234 8.02 -10.58 3.74
C ALA A 234 8.19 -10.60 5.27
N ALA A 235 9.30 -11.13 5.77
CA ALA A 235 9.67 -11.10 7.17
C ALA A 235 11.09 -10.58 7.36
N LEU A 236 11.29 -9.67 8.32
CA LEU A 236 12.59 -9.16 8.75
C LEU A 236 12.82 -9.52 10.22
N VAL A 237 13.93 -10.19 10.50
CA VAL A 237 14.31 -10.59 11.85
C VAL A 237 15.50 -9.76 12.32
N MET A 238 15.26 -8.95 13.37
CA MET A 238 16.27 -8.06 13.97
C MET A 238 16.00 -7.84 15.47
N THR A 239 15.82 -8.96 16.20
CA THR A 239 15.52 -8.88 17.63
C THR A 239 16.78 -8.58 18.46
N PHE A 240 16.59 -8.42 19.76
CA PHE A 240 17.68 -8.21 20.71
C PHE A 240 18.42 -9.50 21.11
N SER A 241 17.94 -10.66 20.68
CA SER A 241 18.44 -11.97 21.11
C SER A 241 18.77 -12.87 19.92
N HIS A 242 20.02 -13.33 19.82
CA HIS A 242 20.44 -14.25 18.77
C HIS A 242 19.68 -15.58 18.81
N ASP A 243 19.28 -16.04 20.00
CA ASP A 243 18.53 -17.28 20.14
C ASP A 243 17.09 -17.12 19.67
N LEU A 244 16.45 -15.98 19.99
CA LEU A 244 15.14 -15.64 19.45
C LEU A 244 15.18 -15.47 17.94
N ASP A 245 16.19 -14.78 17.41
CA ASP A 245 16.39 -14.65 15.96
C ASP A 245 16.46 -16.02 15.29
N TYR A 246 17.21 -16.95 15.89
CA TYR A 246 17.34 -18.30 15.35
C TYR A 246 16.00 -19.07 15.33
N ARG A 247 15.26 -19.06 16.44
CA ARG A 247 13.95 -19.71 16.52
C ARG A 247 12.96 -19.12 15.51
N LEU A 248 12.94 -17.79 15.36
CA LEU A 248 12.12 -17.11 14.34
C LEU A 248 12.52 -17.55 12.94
N CYS A 249 13.80 -17.50 12.59
CA CYS A 249 14.29 -17.91 11.27
C CYS A 249 13.93 -19.37 10.96
N LEU A 250 14.10 -20.29 11.91
CA LEU A 250 13.77 -21.70 11.73
C LEU A 250 12.28 -21.90 11.42
N ARG A 251 11.39 -21.21 12.14
CA ARG A 251 9.94 -21.31 11.93
C ARG A 251 9.49 -20.61 10.66
N LEU A 252 10.08 -19.44 10.32
CA LEU A 252 9.78 -18.72 9.07
C LEU A 252 10.21 -19.55 7.85
N LEU A 253 11.37 -20.22 7.90
CA LEU A 253 11.86 -21.08 6.84
C LEU A 253 10.98 -22.31 6.59
N ALA A 254 10.26 -22.78 7.61
CA ALA A 254 9.27 -23.85 7.45
C ALA A 254 8.05 -23.41 6.62
N ARG A 255 7.78 -22.10 6.52
CA ARG A 255 6.77 -21.48 5.65
C ARG A 255 7.35 -21.34 4.25
N GLN A 256 6.80 -22.08 3.26
CA GLN A 256 7.25 -22.01 1.86
C GLN A 256 6.60 -20.89 1.06
N ASP A 257 5.55 -20.32 1.59
CA ASP A 257 4.69 -19.33 0.96
C ASP A 257 5.07 -17.88 1.27
N LEU A 258 6.15 -17.64 2.03
CA LEU A 258 6.69 -16.29 2.25
C LEU A 258 7.55 -15.84 1.07
N ALA A 259 7.36 -14.60 0.63
CA ALA A 259 8.11 -14.02 -0.47
C ALA A 259 9.57 -13.72 -0.12
N PHE A 260 9.84 -13.40 1.19
CA PHE A 260 11.17 -13.01 1.64
C PHE A 260 11.36 -13.27 3.13
N ILE A 261 12.55 -13.70 3.50
CA ILE A 261 12.96 -13.86 4.90
C ILE A 261 14.36 -13.26 5.05
N GLY A 262 14.44 -12.14 5.76
CA GLY A 262 15.70 -11.41 6.00
C GLY A 262 16.13 -11.45 7.46
N LEU A 263 17.44 -11.62 7.69
CA LEU A 263 18.03 -11.58 9.02
C LEU A 263 19.12 -10.52 9.08
N ILE A 264 19.02 -9.63 10.06
CA ILE A 264 20.09 -8.67 10.36
C ILE A 264 21.27 -9.38 11.01
N GLY A 265 22.48 -9.04 10.62
CA GLY A 265 23.67 -9.55 11.26
C GLY A 265 24.92 -9.38 10.42
N SER A 266 26.04 -9.85 10.98
CA SER A 266 27.32 -9.96 10.28
C SER A 266 27.39 -11.25 9.45
N HIS A 267 28.35 -11.31 8.53
CA HIS A 267 28.68 -12.57 7.82
C HIS A 267 28.97 -13.73 8.77
N SER A 268 29.62 -13.45 9.92
CA SER A 268 29.90 -14.48 10.94
C SER A 268 28.60 -15.02 11.56
N LYS A 269 27.61 -14.15 11.87
CA LYS A 269 26.29 -14.57 12.36
C LYS A 269 25.56 -15.39 11.29
N ALA A 270 25.53 -14.93 10.05
CA ALA A 270 24.91 -15.66 8.94
C ALA A 270 25.49 -17.06 8.77
N ASN A 271 26.82 -17.20 8.78
CA ASN A 271 27.49 -18.48 8.66
C ASN A 271 27.21 -19.40 9.88
N SER A 272 27.13 -18.83 11.09
CA SER A 272 26.77 -19.59 12.29
C SER A 272 25.34 -20.12 12.20
N PHE A 273 24.40 -19.30 11.71
CA PHE A 273 23.02 -19.71 11.53
C PHE A 273 22.87 -20.80 10.47
N ARG A 274 23.53 -20.65 9.30
CA ARG A 274 23.52 -21.73 8.28
C ARG A 274 24.03 -23.06 8.80
N ARG A 275 25.13 -23.07 9.59
CA ARG A 275 25.66 -24.30 10.19
C ARG A 275 24.67 -24.92 11.17
N ARG A 276 24.00 -24.09 11.99
CA ARG A 276 23.01 -24.57 12.96
C ARG A 276 21.75 -25.09 12.26
N LEU A 277 21.24 -24.40 11.25
CA LEU A 277 20.12 -24.86 10.42
C LEU A 277 20.39 -26.22 9.78
N LYS A 278 21.60 -26.41 9.24
CA LYS A 278 22.04 -27.73 8.70
C LYS A 278 22.06 -28.80 9.76
N ALA A 279 22.57 -28.50 10.96
CA ALA A 279 22.60 -29.46 12.09
C ALA A 279 21.16 -29.81 12.55
N ASP A 280 20.23 -28.89 12.49
CA ASP A 280 18.80 -29.11 12.81
C ASP A 280 18.00 -29.73 11.64
N GLY A 281 18.67 -30.19 10.55
CA GLY A 281 18.07 -30.93 9.45
C GLY A 281 17.42 -30.08 8.39
N VAL A 282 17.61 -28.75 8.39
CA VAL A 282 17.14 -27.89 7.33
C VAL A 282 17.99 -28.08 6.07
N THR A 283 17.34 -28.37 4.94
CA THR A 283 18.03 -28.57 3.66
C THR A 283 18.69 -27.28 3.18
N GLU A 284 19.73 -27.42 2.35
CA GLU A 284 20.46 -26.28 1.78
C GLU A 284 19.53 -25.35 1.01
N THR A 285 18.68 -25.90 0.13
CA THR A 285 17.67 -25.15 -0.64
C THR A 285 16.74 -24.30 0.24
N VAL A 286 16.30 -24.85 1.38
CA VAL A 286 15.46 -24.11 2.32
C VAL A 286 16.28 -23.04 3.04
N SER A 287 17.51 -23.35 3.45
CA SER A 287 18.37 -22.40 4.18
C SER A 287 18.83 -21.23 3.31
N GLU A 288 18.95 -21.41 1.98
CA GLU A 288 19.29 -20.36 1.02
C GLU A 288 18.19 -19.29 0.88
N ARG A 289 16.96 -19.59 1.26
CA ARG A 289 15.87 -18.60 1.34
C ARG A 289 16.09 -17.55 2.43
N LEU A 290 16.98 -17.83 3.40
CA LEU A 290 17.33 -16.86 4.43
C LEU A 290 18.37 -15.87 3.90
N VAL A 291 17.94 -14.66 3.60
CA VAL A 291 18.82 -13.56 3.18
C VAL A 291 19.52 -12.99 4.41
N SER A 292 20.82 -13.23 4.52
CA SER A 292 21.64 -12.76 5.64
C SER A 292 23.13 -12.64 5.23
N PRO A 293 23.77 -11.52 5.54
CA PRO A 293 23.23 -10.26 6.08
C PRO A 293 22.24 -9.60 5.15
N ILE A 294 21.18 -8.99 5.71
CA ILE A 294 20.25 -8.18 4.92
C ILE A 294 20.88 -6.83 4.59
N GLY A 295 20.55 -6.28 3.42
CA GLY A 295 20.98 -4.95 2.98
C GLY A 295 22.45 -4.88 2.56
N ARG A 296 23.09 -6.01 2.23
CA ARG A 296 24.52 -6.06 1.89
C ARG A 296 24.89 -5.29 0.62
N ASP A 297 23.95 -5.18 -0.32
CA ASP A 297 24.14 -4.48 -1.61
C ASP A 297 23.68 -3.00 -1.53
N GLY A 298 23.31 -2.55 -0.34
CA GLY A 298 22.92 -1.18 -0.05
C GLY A 298 24.10 -0.27 0.32
N PRO A 299 23.82 0.99 0.71
CA PRO A 299 24.85 1.93 1.13
C PRO A 299 25.62 1.40 2.34
N PRO A 300 26.96 1.62 2.40
CA PRO A 300 27.76 1.19 3.53
C PRO A 300 27.48 2.07 4.76
N GLY A 301 27.41 1.45 5.95
CA GLY A 301 27.23 2.14 7.22
C GLY A 301 26.74 1.20 8.31
N LYS A 302 26.88 1.65 9.56
CA LYS A 302 26.41 0.90 10.75
C LYS A 302 25.32 1.65 11.51
N GLU A 303 24.99 2.84 11.09
CA GLU A 303 23.93 3.67 11.64
C GLU A 303 22.58 2.99 11.40
N PRO A 304 21.67 3.01 12.38
CA PRO A 304 20.37 2.36 12.25
C PRO A 304 19.58 2.77 11.00
N GLY A 305 19.65 4.04 10.60
CA GLY A 305 18.97 4.57 9.40
C GLY A 305 19.57 4.01 8.09
N VAL A 306 20.91 3.86 8.02
CA VAL A 306 21.58 3.31 6.83
C VAL A 306 21.25 1.82 6.67
N ILE A 307 21.29 1.05 7.77
CA ILE A 307 20.91 -0.35 7.75
C ILE A 307 19.44 -0.52 7.37
N ALA A 308 18.55 0.32 7.90
CA ALA A 308 17.13 0.30 7.59
C ALA A 308 16.85 0.60 6.12
N LEU A 309 17.53 1.61 5.55
CA LEU A 309 17.42 1.96 4.13
C LEU A 309 17.86 0.79 3.24
N ALA A 310 19.01 0.19 3.55
CA ALA A 310 19.55 -0.95 2.80
C ALA A 310 18.60 -2.15 2.87
N ALA A 311 18.06 -2.47 4.05
CA ALA A 311 17.13 -3.57 4.25
C ALA A 311 15.81 -3.35 3.49
N LEU A 312 15.25 -2.15 3.54
CA LEU A 312 14.03 -1.80 2.81
C LEU A 312 14.25 -1.78 1.31
N SER A 313 15.39 -1.31 0.82
CA SER A 313 15.73 -1.36 -0.61
C SER A 313 15.72 -2.80 -1.13
N GLU A 314 16.28 -3.75 -0.38
CA GLU A 314 16.27 -5.17 -0.75
C GLU A 314 14.85 -5.76 -0.72
N VAL A 315 14.04 -5.43 0.29
CA VAL A 315 12.62 -5.83 0.35
C VAL A 315 11.81 -5.22 -0.78
N MET A 316 12.00 -3.93 -1.08
CA MET A 316 11.26 -3.22 -2.13
C MET A 316 11.53 -3.78 -3.53
N SER A 317 12.72 -4.36 -3.75
CA SER A 317 13.04 -5.01 -5.03
C SER A 317 12.13 -6.19 -5.35
N LEU A 318 11.41 -6.75 -4.36
CA LEU A 318 10.40 -7.79 -4.58
C LEU A 318 9.16 -7.27 -5.30
N LEU A 319 8.79 -6.00 -5.11
CA LEU A 319 7.63 -5.38 -5.75
C LEU A 319 7.84 -5.18 -7.26
N HIS A 320 9.10 -5.15 -7.70
CA HIS A 320 9.47 -4.89 -9.09
C HIS A 320 9.88 -6.16 -9.85
N LYS A 321 9.77 -7.35 -9.23
CA LYS A 321 9.88 -8.58 -10.02
C LYS A 321 8.64 -8.65 -10.91
N PRO A 322 8.80 -8.62 -12.25
CA PRO A 322 7.67 -8.81 -13.13
C PRO A 322 7.02 -10.14 -12.74
N VAL A 323 5.72 -10.11 -12.48
CA VAL A 323 4.91 -11.33 -12.45
C VAL A 323 5.08 -11.92 -13.85
N LEU A 324 5.95 -12.93 -13.96
CA LEU A 324 6.11 -13.68 -15.20
C LEU A 324 4.75 -14.25 -15.53
N GLU A 325 4.13 -13.61 -16.50
CA GLU A 325 3.03 -14.00 -17.35
C GLU A 325 2.30 -15.30 -16.98
N SER A 326 1.08 -15.13 -16.48
CA SER A 326 0.00 -16.06 -16.78
C SER A 326 -1.26 -15.27 -17.17
N ALA A 327 -1.19 -14.60 -18.31
CA ALA A 327 -2.34 -14.25 -19.13
C ALA A 327 -1.84 -13.89 -20.53
N GLN A 328 -1.66 -14.88 -21.38
CA GLN A 328 -1.76 -14.69 -22.83
C GLN A 328 -3.18 -14.20 -23.11
N VAL A 329 -3.35 -12.90 -23.18
CA VAL A 329 -4.50 -12.33 -23.89
C VAL A 329 -4.19 -12.49 -25.37
N SER A 330 -4.83 -13.48 -25.99
CA SER A 330 -4.86 -13.69 -27.42
C SER A 330 -5.23 -12.37 -28.10
N ARG A 331 -4.27 -11.78 -28.80
CA ARG A 331 -4.57 -10.81 -29.84
C ARG A 331 -5.25 -11.57 -30.96
N VAL A 332 -6.56 -11.41 -31.08
CA VAL A 332 -7.27 -11.72 -32.32
C VAL A 332 -7.12 -10.49 -33.20
N ALA A 333 -6.65 -10.73 -34.41
CA ALA A 333 -6.36 -9.75 -35.45
C ALA A 333 -7.58 -8.97 -35.92
#